data_2ca417f6ae7d0546a32a0cd803f3ab1b
#
_entry.id   2ca417f6ae7d0546a32a0cd803f3ab1b
#
_cell.length_a   1.000
_cell.length_b   1.000
_cell.length_c   1.000
_cell.angle_alpha   90.00
_cell.angle_beta   90.00
_cell.angle_gamma   90.00
#
_symmetry.space_group_name_H-M   'P 1'
#
loop_
_entity.id
_entity.type
_entity.pdbx_description
1 polymer ?
#
loop_
_entity_poly.entity_id
_entity_poly.type
_entity_poly.pdbx_seq_one_letter_code
_entity_poly.pdbx_strand_id
1 'polypeptide(L)'
;IEGRDITGKRPFEIARAGLGFVPEEREVFANLTVDENLRMGEQPPRPDAPAWTIEQMFGYFPRLKERRNTRAGNLSGGEQQMLTMCRSLLGNPKVMLIDEPTEGLAPKIVEVIADVIRDIHQRGVSVVLVEQKLTIALKVSTRVSVMGHGRIVFEGPPAQLHERQDVV
;
A
#
# COMPACT_ATOMS: atom_id res chain seq x y z
N ILE A 1 1.48 16.39 -5.86
CA ILE A 1 1.25 16.16 -4.42
C ILE A 1 1.05 17.52 -3.78
N GLU A 2 -0.07 17.73 -3.09
CA GLU A 2 -0.39 19.02 -2.43
C GLU A 2 -0.22 20.24 -3.35
N GLY A 3 -0.69 20.15 -4.60
CA GLY A 3 -0.55 21.20 -5.60
C GLY A 3 0.85 21.33 -6.23
N ARG A 4 1.82 20.54 -5.79
CA ARG A 4 3.16 20.52 -6.38
C ARG A 4 3.25 19.54 -7.54
N ASP A 5 3.74 19.99 -8.67
CA ASP A 5 4.07 19.12 -9.80
C ASP A 5 5.30 18.28 -9.48
N ILE A 6 5.18 16.96 -9.66
CA ILE A 6 6.25 15.98 -9.47
C ILE A 6 6.70 15.33 -10.78
N THR A 7 6.17 15.78 -11.92
CA THR A 7 6.50 15.27 -13.25
C THR A 7 8.01 15.41 -13.52
N GLY A 8 8.62 14.32 -13.97
CA GLY A 8 10.04 14.29 -14.31
C GLY A 8 11.01 14.35 -13.12
N LYS A 9 10.51 14.36 -11.87
CA LYS A 9 11.37 14.28 -10.69
C LYS A 9 11.92 12.86 -10.52
N ARG A 10 13.12 12.78 -9.93
CA ARG A 10 13.74 11.47 -9.64
C ARG A 10 12.98 10.75 -8.51
N PRO A 11 12.96 9.41 -8.49
CA PRO A 11 12.19 8.62 -7.51
C PRO A 11 12.41 9.06 -6.04
N PHE A 12 13.66 9.33 -5.66
CA PHE A 12 13.94 9.76 -4.29
C PHE A 12 13.40 11.18 -3.97
N GLU A 13 13.27 12.06 -4.95
CA GLU A 13 12.67 13.39 -4.78
C GLU A 13 11.16 13.26 -4.58
N ILE A 14 10.53 12.33 -5.31
CA ILE A 14 9.11 12.00 -5.18
C ILE A 14 8.84 11.38 -3.80
N ALA A 15 9.67 10.44 -3.36
CA ALA A 15 9.57 9.85 -2.03
C ALA A 15 9.73 10.90 -0.92
N ARG A 16 10.70 11.82 -1.07
CA ARG A 16 10.88 12.95 -0.15
C ARG A 16 9.72 13.94 -0.16
N ALA A 17 8.97 14.05 -1.25
CA ALA A 17 7.76 14.85 -1.32
C ALA A 17 6.57 14.19 -0.58
N GLY A 18 6.73 12.95 -0.09
CA GLY A 18 5.72 12.26 0.71
C GLY A 18 4.92 11.21 -0.06
N LEU A 19 5.41 10.71 -1.20
CA LEU A 19 4.81 9.59 -1.90
C LEU A 19 5.44 8.27 -1.42
N GLY A 20 4.61 7.35 -0.92
CA GLY A 20 4.96 5.95 -0.74
C GLY A 20 4.49 5.13 -1.92
N PHE A 21 5.23 4.09 -2.28
CA PHE A 21 4.86 3.17 -3.36
C PHE A 21 4.99 1.72 -2.90
N VAL A 22 3.98 0.93 -3.19
CA VAL A 22 3.95 -0.53 -3.01
C VAL A 22 3.71 -1.13 -4.38
N PRO A 23 4.73 -1.66 -5.06
CA PRO A 23 4.59 -2.29 -6.37
C PRO A 23 3.90 -3.65 -6.24
N GLU A 24 3.39 -4.17 -7.36
CA GLU A 24 2.85 -5.52 -7.51
C GLU A 24 3.93 -6.58 -7.15
N GLU A 25 5.14 -6.39 -7.69
CA GLU A 25 6.27 -7.25 -7.38
C GLU A 25 6.75 -6.97 -5.95
N ARG A 26 6.82 -8.02 -5.18
CA ARG A 26 7.18 -7.98 -3.75
C ARG A 26 8.65 -7.61 -3.56
N GLU A 27 8.99 -6.36 -3.73
CA GLU A 27 10.35 -5.83 -3.69
C GLU A 27 10.92 -5.79 -2.27
N VAL A 28 11.31 -6.95 -1.74
CA VAL A 28 12.03 -7.07 -0.46
C VAL A 28 13.54 -7.18 -0.70
N PHE A 29 14.33 -6.70 0.26
CA PHE A 29 15.75 -6.99 0.30
C PHE A 29 15.95 -8.41 0.81
N ALA A 30 16.02 -9.40 -0.09
CA ALA A 30 15.93 -10.82 0.20
C ALA A 30 17.01 -11.32 1.19
N ASN A 31 18.22 -10.74 1.16
CA ASN A 31 19.34 -11.10 2.02
C ASN A 31 19.31 -10.44 3.40
N LEU A 32 18.50 -9.40 3.58
CA LEU A 32 18.28 -8.74 4.86
C LEU A 32 17.16 -9.44 5.65
N THR A 33 17.23 -9.36 6.96
CA THR A 33 16.15 -9.81 7.84
C THR A 33 14.92 -8.93 7.72
N VAL A 34 13.79 -9.36 8.28
CA VAL A 34 12.58 -8.54 8.39
C VAL A 34 12.89 -7.21 9.12
N ASP A 35 13.57 -7.28 10.27
CA ASP A 35 13.92 -6.09 11.05
C ASP A 35 14.80 -5.11 10.25
N GLU A 36 15.81 -5.61 9.55
CA GLU A 36 16.68 -4.81 8.70
C GLU A 36 15.92 -4.19 7.52
N ASN A 37 15.02 -4.94 6.86
CA ASN A 37 14.16 -4.41 5.81
C ASN A 37 13.30 -3.24 6.31
N LEU A 38 12.70 -3.37 7.50
CA LEU A 38 11.88 -2.32 8.10
C LEU A 38 12.71 -1.06 8.39
N ARG A 39 13.90 -1.23 8.99
CA ARG A 39 14.82 -0.11 9.27
C ARG A 39 15.24 0.65 8.02
N MET A 40 15.38 -0.03 6.88
CA MET A 40 15.68 0.63 5.59
C MET A 40 14.55 1.55 5.13
N GLY A 41 13.31 1.33 5.60
CA GLY A 41 12.16 2.18 5.31
C GLY A 41 12.01 3.38 6.24
N GLU A 42 12.62 3.34 7.44
CA GLU A 42 12.44 4.40 8.44
C GLU A 42 12.92 5.76 7.93
N GLN A 43 12.06 6.74 8.00
CA GLN A 43 12.36 8.14 7.72
C GLN A 43 11.95 9.03 8.91
N PRO A 44 12.58 10.19 9.07
CA PRO A 44 12.13 11.17 10.07
C PRO A 44 10.63 11.50 9.90
N PRO A 45 9.92 11.76 11.00
CA PRO A 45 8.53 12.21 10.95
C PRO A 45 8.37 13.45 10.08
N ARG A 46 7.24 13.55 9.38
CA ARG A 46 6.86 14.74 8.60
C ARG A 46 5.84 15.54 9.40
N PRO A 47 5.90 16.90 9.36
CA PRO A 47 4.95 17.73 10.11
C PRO A 47 3.48 17.47 9.77
N ASP A 48 3.20 17.15 8.50
CA ASP A 48 1.85 17.05 7.95
C ASP A 48 1.48 15.63 7.53
N ALA A 49 2.11 14.62 8.13
CA ALA A 49 1.80 13.21 7.86
C ALA A 49 1.84 12.40 9.17
N PRO A 50 1.06 11.32 9.28
CA PRO A 50 1.15 10.43 10.44
C PRO A 50 2.55 9.81 10.53
N ALA A 51 3.09 9.76 11.74
CA ALA A 51 4.33 9.06 12.01
C ALA A 51 4.06 7.57 12.23
N TRP A 52 4.89 6.73 11.64
CA TRP A 52 4.78 5.29 11.73
C TRP A 52 6.02 4.70 12.41
N THR A 53 5.83 3.64 13.20
CA THR A 53 6.89 2.96 13.91
C THR A 53 6.93 1.47 13.57
N ILE A 54 8.09 0.83 13.73
CA ILE A 54 8.25 -0.62 13.54
C ILE A 54 7.29 -1.39 14.45
N GLU A 55 7.07 -0.95 15.69
CA GLU A 55 6.14 -1.62 16.60
C GLU A 55 4.68 -1.57 16.12
N GLN A 56 4.27 -0.46 15.49
CA GLN A 56 2.95 -0.39 14.85
C GLN A 56 2.86 -1.35 13.66
N MET A 57 3.92 -1.48 12.85
CA MET A 57 3.98 -2.46 11.75
C MET A 57 3.83 -3.89 12.27
N PHE A 58 4.49 -4.22 13.36
CA PHE A 58 4.33 -5.51 14.02
C PHE A 58 2.93 -5.70 14.64
N GLY A 59 2.27 -4.62 15.03
CA GLY A 59 0.86 -4.64 15.47
C GLY A 59 -0.08 -5.04 14.35
N TYR A 60 0.10 -4.50 13.13
CA TYR A 60 -0.69 -4.89 11.96
C TYR A 60 -0.40 -6.33 11.50
N PHE A 61 0.88 -6.72 11.56
CA PHE A 61 1.34 -7.99 11.03
C PHE A 61 2.17 -8.77 12.06
N PRO A 62 1.51 -9.40 13.08
CA PRO A 62 2.22 -10.14 14.14
C PRO A 62 3.14 -11.25 13.63
N ARG A 63 2.81 -11.86 12.47
CA ARG A 63 3.68 -12.87 11.83
C ARG A 63 5.03 -12.31 11.43
N LEU A 64 5.12 -11.05 11.03
CA LEU A 64 6.41 -10.42 10.75
C LEU A 64 7.23 -10.24 12.05
N LYS A 65 6.58 -9.94 13.18
CA LYS A 65 7.23 -9.86 14.49
C LYS A 65 7.85 -11.20 14.90
N GLU A 66 7.09 -12.29 14.75
CA GLU A 66 7.57 -13.65 15.05
C GLU A 66 8.79 -14.02 14.20
N ARG A 67 8.87 -13.50 12.99
CA ARG A 67 9.92 -13.78 12.01
C ARG A 67 10.92 -12.63 11.84
N ARG A 68 11.00 -11.70 12.80
CA ARG A 68 11.83 -10.49 12.68
C ARG A 68 13.28 -10.74 12.30
N ASN A 69 13.85 -11.86 12.74
CA ASN A 69 15.24 -12.25 12.47
C ASN A 69 15.37 -13.18 11.25
N THR A 70 14.28 -13.49 10.55
CA THR A 70 14.30 -14.32 9.34
C THR A 70 14.68 -13.46 8.14
N ARG A 71 15.51 -13.96 7.24
CA ARG A 71 15.80 -13.30 5.96
C ARG A 71 14.52 -13.18 5.13
N ALA A 72 14.30 -12.00 4.54
CA ALA A 72 13.08 -11.71 3.80
C ALA A 72 12.87 -12.63 2.58
N GLY A 73 13.93 -13.13 1.97
CA GLY A 73 13.84 -14.11 0.90
C GLY A 73 13.26 -15.46 1.32
N ASN A 74 13.22 -15.77 2.63
CA ASN A 74 12.66 -17.01 3.18
C ASN A 74 11.22 -16.84 3.70
N LEU A 75 10.60 -15.70 3.46
CA LEU A 75 9.21 -15.43 3.78
C LEU A 75 8.29 -15.97 2.69
N SER A 76 7.04 -16.30 3.06
CA SER A 76 5.98 -16.54 2.09
C SER A 76 5.68 -15.27 1.29
N GLY A 77 5.09 -15.43 0.09
CA GLY A 77 4.73 -14.27 -0.74
C GLY A 77 3.83 -13.28 -0.01
N GLY A 78 2.87 -13.74 0.80
CA GLY A 78 2.03 -12.86 1.61
C GLY A 78 2.81 -12.11 2.69
N GLU A 79 3.77 -12.75 3.34
CA GLU A 79 4.65 -12.09 4.32
C GLU A 79 5.57 -11.07 3.65
N GLN A 80 6.07 -11.34 2.44
CA GLN A 80 6.85 -10.39 1.65
C GLN A 80 6.02 -9.17 1.25
N GLN A 81 4.77 -9.37 0.84
CA GLN A 81 3.84 -8.27 0.52
C GLN A 81 3.58 -7.38 1.75
N MET A 82 3.30 -8.00 2.90
CA MET A 82 3.13 -7.27 4.16
C MET A 82 4.40 -6.48 4.53
N LEU A 83 5.58 -7.08 4.36
CA LEU A 83 6.87 -6.42 4.64
C LEU A 83 7.11 -5.22 3.71
N THR A 84 6.81 -5.35 2.41
CA THR A 84 6.92 -4.25 1.44
C THR A 84 5.99 -3.08 1.82
N MET A 85 4.75 -3.39 2.19
CA MET A 85 3.78 -2.38 2.63
C MET A 85 4.26 -1.66 3.91
N CYS A 86 4.74 -2.41 4.91
CA CYS A 86 5.28 -1.84 6.14
C CYS A 86 6.47 -0.91 5.87
N ARG A 87 7.40 -1.34 5.01
CA ARG A 87 8.57 -0.55 4.65
C ARG A 87 8.18 0.77 4.00
N SER A 88 7.18 0.77 3.11
CA SER A 88 6.69 1.98 2.47
C SER A 88 6.00 2.93 3.46
N LEU A 89 5.27 2.39 4.45
CA LEU A 89 4.62 3.18 5.52
C LEU A 89 5.64 3.85 6.44
N LEU A 90 6.75 3.17 6.78
CA LEU A 90 7.82 3.74 7.61
C LEU A 90 8.50 4.95 6.97
N GLY A 91 8.28 5.19 5.67
CA GLY A 91 8.64 6.43 4.98
C GLY A 91 7.78 7.65 5.36
N ASN A 92 6.79 7.47 6.25
CA ASN A 92 5.85 8.50 6.68
C ASN A 92 5.18 9.22 5.49
N PRO A 93 4.52 8.47 4.57
CA PRO A 93 3.95 9.05 3.36
C PRO A 93 2.69 9.88 3.66
N LYS A 94 2.45 10.88 2.82
CA LYS A 94 1.17 11.61 2.72
C LYS A 94 0.22 10.95 1.73
N VAL A 95 0.79 10.33 0.71
CA VAL A 95 0.08 9.61 -0.35
C VAL A 95 0.73 8.25 -0.52
N MET A 96 -0.07 7.19 -0.58
CA MET A 96 0.37 5.83 -0.92
C MET A 96 -0.19 5.44 -2.28
N LEU A 97 0.69 5.01 -3.18
CA LEU A 97 0.30 4.26 -4.37
C LEU A 97 0.50 2.78 -4.06
N ILE A 98 -0.54 1.99 -4.27
CA ILE A 98 -0.53 0.54 -3.96
C ILE A 98 -1.04 -0.18 -5.21
N ASP A 99 -0.16 -1.00 -5.79
CA ASP A 99 -0.43 -1.69 -7.04
C ASP A 99 -0.64 -3.18 -6.76
N GLU A 100 -1.84 -3.68 -7.06
CA GLU A 100 -2.31 -5.06 -6.93
C GLU A 100 -1.85 -5.78 -5.65
N PRO A 101 -2.05 -5.20 -4.45
CA PRO A 101 -1.49 -5.72 -3.20
C PRO A 101 -2.05 -7.09 -2.80
N THR A 102 -3.14 -7.54 -3.42
CA THR A 102 -3.82 -8.78 -3.03
C THR A 102 -3.65 -9.92 -4.03
N GLU A 103 -2.87 -9.72 -5.10
CA GLU A 103 -2.68 -10.75 -6.11
C GLU A 103 -1.96 -11.99 -5.56
N GLY A 104 -2.52 -13.17 -5.87
CA GLY A 104 -1.97 -14.47 -5.44
C GLY A 104 -1.95 -14.70 -3.94
N LEU A 105 -2.68 -13.91 -3.14
CA LEU A 105 -2.72 -14.04 -1.69
C LEU A 105 -3.95 -14.84 -1.21
N ALA A 106 -3.78 -15.51 -0.07
CA ALA A 106 -4.87 -16.21 0.61
C ALA A 106 -5.93 -15.22 1.11
N PRO A 107 -7.23 -15.57 1.09
CA PRO A 107 -8.33 -14.66 1.47
C PRO A 107 -8.14 -13.98 2.83
N LYS A 108 -7.62 -14.72 3.81
CA LYS A 108 -7.36 -14.17 5.15
C LYS A 108 -6.33 -13.03 5.13
N ILE A 109 -5.30 -13.12 4.29
CA ILE A 109 -4.28 -12.06 4.15
C ILE A 109 -4.88 -10.86 3.43
N VAL A 110 -5.71 -11.10 2.42
CA VAL A 110 -6.44 -10.05 1.68
C VAL A 110 -7.28 -9.20 2.64
N GLU A 111 -8.01 -9.83 3.58
CA GLU A 111 -8.79 -9.10 4.59
C GLU A 111 -7.90 -8.24 5.49
N VAL A 112 -6.77 -8.77 5.96
CA VAL A 112 -5.83 -8.00 6.78
C VAL A 112 -5.29 -6.79 6.01
N ILE A 113 -4.93 -6.95 4.74
CA ILE A 113 -4.46 -5.84 3.90
C ILE A 113 -5.57 -4.77 3.73
N ALA A 114 -6.81 -5.20 3.50
CA ALA A 114 -7.95 -4.28 3.39
C ALA A 114 -8.17 -3.47 4.67
N ASP A 115 -8.04 -4.12 5.84
CA ASP A 115 -8.14 -3.44 7.14
C ASP A 115 -7.03 -2.41 7.34
N VAL A 116 -5.79 -2.76 6.98
CA VAL A 116 -4.64 -1.86 7.05
C VAL A 116 -4.83 -0.66 6.12
N ILE A 117 -5.29 -0.86 4.87
CA ILE A 117 -5.55 0.24 3.93
C ILE A 117 -6.59 1.21 4.51
N ARG A 118 -7.66 0.69 5.14
CA ARG A 118 -8.68 1.54 5.80
C ARG A 118 -8.09 2.35 6.96
N ASP A 119 -7.29 1.72 7.82
CA ASP A 119 -6.68 2.41 8.96
C ASP A 119 -5.67 3.48 8.51
N ILE A 120 -4.86 3.21 7.49
CA ILE A 120 -3.96 4.18 6.87
C ILE A 120 -4.75 5.41 6.38
N HIS A 121 -5.85 5.19 5.70
CA HIS A 121 -6.72 6.27 5.21
C HIS A 121 -7.34 7.06 6.37
N GLN A 122 -7.84 6.38 7.41
CA GLN A 122 -8.41 7.03 8.60
C GLN A 122 -7.40 7.90 9.34
N ARG A 123 -6.11 7.56 9.27
CA ARG A 123 -5.01 8.36 9.82
C ARG A 123 -4.60 9.53 8.93
N GLY A 124 -5.29 9.77 7.81
CA GLY A 124 -5.09 10.93 6.96
C GLY A 124 -4.11 10.74 5.80
N VAL A 125 -3.66 9.51 5.52
CA VAL A 125 -2.91 9.21 4.31
C VAL A 125 -3.88 9.03 3.14
N SER A 126 -3.65 9.75 2.04
CA SER A 126 -4.38 9.51 0.79
C SER A 126 -3.89 8.21 0.16
N VAL A 127 -4.81 7.34 -0.26
CA VAL A 127 -4.45 6.06 -0.90
C VAL A 127 -4.99 6.03 -2.33
N VAL A 128 -4.12 5.73 -3.28
CA VAL A 128 -4.48 5.35 -4.65
C VAL A 128 -4.19 3.87 -4.77
N LEU A 129 -5.25 3.08 -4.91
CA LEU A 129 -5.20 1.63 -5.01
C LEU A 129 -5.51 1.22 -6.45
N VAL A 130 -4.62 0.47 -7.08
CA VAL A 130 -4.87 -0.24 -8.33
C VAL A 130 -5.20 -1.68 -7.97
N GLU A 131 -6.33 -2.19 -8.41
CA GLU A 131 -6.81 -3.54 -8.13
C GLU A 131 -7.70 -4.06 -9.24
N GLN A 132 -7.53 -5.32 -9.59
CA GLN A 132 -8.41 -6.03 -10.53
C GLN A 132 -9.62 -6.66 -9.84
N LYS A 133 -9.50 -6.98 -8.53
CA LYS A 133 -10.57 -7.59 -7.75
C LYS A 133 -11.53 -6.52 -7.22
N LEU A 134 -12.64 -6.34 -7.92
CA LEU A 134 -13.67 -5.36 -7.55
C LEU A 134 -14.11 -5.46 -6.08
N THR A 135 -14.22 -6.67 -5.54
CA THR A 135 -14.68 -6.88 -4.15
C THR A 135 -13.81 -6.14 -3.13
N ILE A 136 -12.49 -6.13 -3.32
CA ILE A 136 -11.56 -5.43 -2.44
C ILE A 136 -11.57 -3.93 -2.75
N ALA A 137 -11.46 -3.56 -4.02
CA ALA A 137 -11.47 -2.16 -4.44
C ALA A 137 -12.72 -1.42 -3.89
N LEU A 138 -13.91 -2.01 -4.04
CA LEU A 138 -15.16 -1.42 -3.55
C LEU A 138 -15.25 -1.38 -2.02
N LYS A 139 -14.64 -2.35 -1.33
CA LYS A 139 -14.67 -2.45 0.14
C LYS A 139 -13.86 -1.35 0.84
N VAL A 140 -12.78 -0.87 0.21
CA VAL A 140 -11.85 0.07 0.83
C VAL A 140 -11.87 1.48 0.23
N SER A 141 -12.44 1.66 -0.96
CA SER A 141 -12.41 2.92 -1.67
C SER A 141 -13.60 3.80 -1.34
N THR A 142 -13.37 5.12 -1.34
CA THR A 142 -14.43 6.16 -1.28
C THR A 142 -14.82 6.65 -2.66
N ARG A 143 -13.96 6.48 -3.66
CA ARG A 143 -14.15 6.80 -5.08
C ARG A 143 -13.45 5.74 -5.92
N VAL A 144 -14.04 5.35 -7.02
CA VAL A 144 -13.48 4.39 -7.97
C VAL A 144 -13.44 4.97 -9.37
N SER A 145 -12.40 4.60 -10.11
CA SER A 145 -12.27 4.84 -11.54
C SER A 145 -12.05 3.49 -12.21
N VAL A 146 -12.97 3.10 -13.09
CA VAL A 146 -12.84 1.84 -13.86
C VAL A 146 -12.16 2.16 -15.18
N MET A 147 -11.10 1.42 -15.48
CA MET A 147 -10.34 1.55 -16.71
C MET A 147 -10.64 0.39 -17.65
N GLY A 148 -11.00 0.69 -18.89
CA GLY A 148 -11.23 -0.29 -19.94
C GLY A 148 -10.65 0.22 -21.25
N HIS A 149 -9.94 -0.66 -21.99
CA HIS A 149 -9.33 -0.32 -23.30
C HIS A 149 -8.52 0.98 -23.31
N GLY A 150 -7.75 1.24 -22.23
CA GLY A 150 -6.90 2.44 -22.12
C GLY A 150 -7.66 3.73 -21.81
N ARG A 151 -8.93 3.65 -21.41
CA ARG A 151 -9.77 4.80 -21.06
C ARG A 151 -10.45 4.59 -19.71
N ILE A 152 -10.74 5.69 -19.01
CA ILE A 152 -11.64 5.64 -17.86
C ILE A 152 -13.07 5.55 -18.40
N VAL A 153 -13.74 4.43 -18.12
CA VAL A 153 -15.12 4.16 -18.56
C VAL A 153 -16.17 4.49 -17.49
N PHE A 154 -15.72 4.60 -16.24
CA PHE A 154 -16.56 5.03 -15.11
C PHE A 154 -15.69 5.76 -14.09
N GLU A 155 -16.27 6.77 -13.44
CA GLU A 155 -15.69 7.45 -12.30
C GLU A 155 -16.81 7.91 -11.36
N GLY A 156 -16.71 7.50 -10.07
CA GLY A 156 -17.74 7.84 -9.08
C GLY A 156 -17.60 7.09 -7.78
N PRO A 157 -18.53 7.25 -6.83
CA PRO A 157 -18.56 6.46 -5.60
C PRO A 157 -18.88 4.99 -5.90
N PRO A 158 -18.39 4.03 -5.08
CA PRO A 158 -18.60 2.60 -5.29
C PRO A 158 -20.06 2.19 -5.46
N ALA A 159 -20.98 2.83 -4.74
CA ALA A 159 -22.43 2.53 -4.82
C ALA A 159 -23.00 2.71 -6.22
N GLN A 160 -22.53 3.69 -6.97
CA GLN A 160 -23.01 3.95 -8.34
C GLN A 160 -22.49 2.95 -9.37
N LEU A 161 -21.38 2.27 -9.08
CA LEU A 161 -20.84 1.26 -10.00
C LEU A 161 -21.77 0.05 -10.11
N HIS A 162 -22.44 -0.34 -9.02
CA HIS A 162 -23.40 -1.45 -9.04
C HIS A 162 -24.60 -1.23 -9.99
N GLU A 163 -24.92 0.02 -10.33
CA GLU A 163 -25.99 0.38 -11.26
C GLU A 163 -25.54 0.31 -12.72
N ARG A 164 -24.23 0.18 -12.97
CA ARG A 164 -23.62 0.21 -14.30
C ARG A 164 -23.24 -1.19 -14.76
N GLN A 165 -24.26 -1.97 -15.18
CA GLN A 165 -24.08 -3.33 -15.73
C GLN A 165 -23.24 -3.39 -17.02
N ASP A 166 -23.08 -2.25 -17.69
CA ASP A 166 -22.27 -2.10 -18.90
C ASP A 166 -20.77 -1.95 -18.63
N VAL A 167 -20.38 -1.80 -17.35
CA VAL A 167 -18.99 -1.52 -16.93
C VAL A 167 -18.40 -2.67 -16.10
N VAL A 168 -19.24 -3.52 -15.49
CA VAL A 168 -18.85 -4.62 -14.58
C VAL A 168 -19.00 -5.99 -15.27
#